data_ae1b8e59a6172ee863d7102024ae1ecb
#
_entry.id   ae1b8e59a6172ee863d7102024ae1ecb
#
_cell.length_a   1.000
_cell.length_b   1.000
_cell.length_c   1.000
_cell.angle_alpha   90.00
_cell.angle_beta   90.00
_cell.angle_gamma   90.00
#
_symmetry.space_group_name_H-M   'P 1'
#
loop_
_entity.id
_entity.type
_entity.pdbx_description
1 polymer ?
#
loop_
_entity_poly.entity_id
_entity_poly.type
_entity_poly.pdbx_seq_one_letter_code
_entity_poly.pdbx_strand_id
1 'polypeptide(L)'
;AIKDTFNRYKTMQGFQVHRKAGWDTHGLPVELGVEKELGITKKDIDNHNSDKYISTEDYNHKCRENVMKFTAEWKQLTEEMGYFVDMEHPYITYDNKYIETLWWLLKQLYNKGMLYKGYTIQPYSPGAGTGLSSHELNQPGCYRDVKDTTVTAQFAIPSADWKTLAEKAKLPKETWGKPCFVAWTTTPWTLPSNVALCVGPKIEYD
;
A
#
# COMPACT_ATOMS: atom_id res chain seq x y z
N ALA A 1 -21.58 -13.77 -1.37
CA ALA A 1 -22.23 -15.07 -1.15
C ALA A 1 -21.98 -15.61 0.28
N ILE A 2 -20.71 -15.84 0.72
CA ILE A 2 -20.43 -16.50 2.02
C ILE A 2 -21.06 -15.76 3.21
N LYS A 3 -20.84 -14.45 3.35
CA LYS A 3 -21.43 -13.65 4.44
C LYS A 3 -22.96 -13.73 4.44
N ASP A 4 -23.58 -13.67 3.28
CA ASP A 4 -25.03 -13.75 3.13
C ASP A 4 -25.59 -15.11 3.57
N THR A 5 -24.92 -16.20 3.19
CA THR A 5 -25.28 -17.56 3.61
C THR A 5 -25.29 -17.69 5.14
N PHE A 6 -24.23 -17.21 5.82
CA PHE A 6 -24.18 -17.26 7.28
C PHE A 6 -25.25 -16.39 7.95
N ASN A 7 -25.51 -15.19 7.40
CA ASN A 7 -26.55 -14.30 7.92
C ASN A 7 -27.93 -14.94 7.82
N ARG A 8 -28.27 -15.53 6.67
CA ARG A 8 -29.52 -16.25 6.44
C ARG A 8 -29.64 -17.44 7.34
N TYR A 9 -28.60 -18.27 7.42
CA TYR A 9 -28.55 -19.46 8.28
C TYR A 9 -28.82 -19.10 9.75
N LYS A 10 -28.15 -18.07 10.28
CA LYS A 10 -28.37 -17.62 11.67
C LYS A 10 -29.75 -17.04 11.88
N THR A 11 -30.29 -16.30 10.91
CA THR A 11 -31.67 -15.81 10.98
C THR A 11 -32.68 -16.95 11.04
N MET A 12 -32.49 -17.99 10.22
CA MET A 12 -33.36 -19.19 10.23
C MET A 12 -33.28 -19.99 11.53
N GLN A 13 -32.16 -19.87 12.26
CA GLN A 13 -32.00 -20.43 13.60
C GLN A 13 -32.64 -19.59 14.72
N GLY A 14 -33.33 -18.49 14.39
CA GLY A 14 -33.98 -17.61 15.36
C GLY A 14 -33.08 -16.50 15.95
N PHE A 15 -31.84 -16.33 15.47
CA PHE A 15 -30.99 -15.24 15.91
C PHE A 15 -31.40 -13.91 15.24
N GLN A 16 -31.33 -12.83 16.00
CA GLN A 16 -31.39 -11.50 15.42
C GLN A 16 -30.04 -11.16 14.77
N VAL A 17 -30.03 -10.95 13.46
CA VAL A 17 -28.82 -10.63 12.69
C VAL A 17 -28.95 -9.27 12.08
N HIS A 18 -28.16 -8.29 12.57
CA HIS A 18 -28.08 -6.96 11.98
C HIS A 18 -27.22 -6.98 10.73
N ARG A 19 -27.81 -6.69 9.59
CA ARG A 19 -27.19 -6.76 8.25
C ARG A 19 -27.18 -5.37 7.64
N LYS A 20 -26.30 -4.54 8.15
CA LYS A 20 -26.21 -3.16 7.71
C LYS A 20 -25.31 -3.05 6.48
N ALA A 21 -25.77 -2.37 5.43
CA ALA A 21 -24.93 -1.97 4.31
C ALA A 21 -23.93 -0.90 4.73
N GLY A 22 -22.90 -0.69 3.95
CA GLY A 22 -21.88 0.33 4.19
C GLY A 22 -21.26 0.84 2.90
N TRP A 23 -21.03 2.14 2.86
CA TRP A 23 -20.36 2.82 1.76
C TRP A 23 -18.97 3.26 2.19
N ASP A 24 -17.95 2.66 1.57
CA ASP A 24 -16.57 3.12 1.69
C ASP A 24 -16.34 4.27 0.72
N THR A 25 -16.08 5.45 1.27
CA THR A 25 -16.14 6.72 0.53
C THR A 25 -14.79 7.39 0.37
N HIS A 26 -13.71 6.77 0.85
CA HIS A 26 -12.37 7.32 0.81
C HIS A 26 -11.44 6.55 -0.14
N GLY A 27 -10.35 7.19 -0.52
CA GLY A 27 -9.25 6.55 -1.22
C GLY A 27 -9.05 6.98 -2.66
N LEU A 28 -7.97 6.47 -3.24
CA LEU A 28 -7.45 6.81 -4.57
C LEU A 28 -8.47 6.74 -5.71
N PRO A 29 -9.36 5.74 -5.78
CA PRO A 29 -10.30 5.66 -6.90
C PRO A 29 -11.19 6.90 -7.02
N VAL A 30 -11.64 7.44 -5.88
CA VAL A 30 -12.47 8.66 -5.85
C VAL A 30 -11.61 9.88 -6.21
N GLU A 31 -10.45 10.03 -5.58
CA GLU A 31 -9.54 11.15 -5.81
C GLU A 31 -9.13 11.23 -7.28
N LEU A 32 -8.62 10.13 -7.85
CA LEU A 32 -8.19 10.08 -9.26
C LEU A 32 -9.35 10.29 -10.24
N GLY A 33 -10.56 9.82 -9.87
CA GLY A 33 -11.77 10.07 -10.65
C GLY A 33 -12.09 11.56 -10.75
N VAL A 34 -12.05 12.26 -9.62
CA VAL A 34 -12.32 13.71 -9.53
C VAL A 34 -11.19 14.50 -10.18
N GLU A 35 -9.93 14.18 -9.95
CA GLU A 35 -8.79 14.82 -10.61
C GLU A 35 -8.91 14.73 -12.14
N LYS A 36 -9.30 13.58 -12.66
CA LYS A 36 -9.53 13.36 -14.09
C LYS A 36 -10.71 14.17 -14.61
N GLU A 37 -11.82 14.19 -13.87
CA GLU A 37 -13.04 14.95 -14.26
C GLU A 37 -12.76 16.45 -14.34
N LEU A 38 -12.01 16.98 -13.35
CA LEU A 38 -11.66 18.40 -13.26
C LEU A 38 -10.43 18.77 -14.12
N GLY A 39 -9.68 17.79 -14.61
CA GLY A 39 -8.44 18.02 -15.36
C GLY A 39 -7.32 18.62 -14.52
N ILE A 40 -7.30 18.32 -13.23
CA ILE A 40 -6.33 18.79 -12.23
C ILE A 40 -5.42 17.66 -11.76
N THR A 41 -4.45 18.01 -10.93
CA THR A 41 -3.59 17.08 -10.19
C THR A 41 -3.55 17.49 -8.72
N LYS A 42 -3.05 16.61 -7.84
CA LYS A 42 -2.84 16.95 -6.41
C LYS A 42 -2.02 18.21 -6.17
N LYS A 43 -1.17 18.62 -7.14
CA LYS A 43 -0.35 19.81 -7.03
C LYS A 43 -1.14 21.12 -7.20
N ASP A 44 -2.34 21.03 -7.72
CA ASP A 44 -3.22 22.18 -7.99
C ASP A 44 -4.10 22.53 -6.78
N ILE A 45 -4.28 21.56 -5.85
CA ILE A 45 -5.10 21.72 -4.65
C ILE A 45 -4.40 22.66 -3.66
N ASP A 46 -5.09 23.72 -3.27
CA ASP A 46 -4.60 24.84 -2.42
C ASP A 46 -3.29 25.49 -2.91
N ASN A 47 -2.96 25.34 -4.18
CA ASN A 47 -1.79 25.94 -4.78
C ASN A 47 -2.15 27.21 -5.56
N HIS A 48 -2.08 28.36 -4.90
CA HIS A 48 -2.39 29.67 -5.49
C HIS A 48 -1.52 30.06 -6.69
N ASN A 49 -0.42 29.33 -6.95
CA ASN A 49 0.43 29.54 -8.11
C ASN A 49 0.04 28.67 -9.32
N SER A 50 -0.97 27.81 -9.16
CA SER A 50 -1.46 26.98 -10.26
C SER A 50 -2.57 27.68 -11.03
N ASP A 51 -2.51 27.62 -12.35
CA ASP A 51 -3.58 28.08 -13.25
C ASP A 51 -4.88 27.27 -13.08
N LYS A 52 -4.76 26.10 -12.44
CA LYS A 52 -5.86 25.18 -12.17
C LYS A 52 -6.18 25.07 -10.68
N TYR A 53 -5.96 26.18 -9.96
CA TYR A 53 -6.24 26.22 -8.54
C TYR A 53 -7.65 25.73 -8.18
N ILE A 54 -7.73 24.92 -7.15
CA ILE A 54 -8.97 24.52 -6.48
C ILE A 54 -8.72 24.51 -4.97
N SER A 55 -9.69 25.00 -4.19
CA SER A 55 -9.58 24.91 -2.74
C SER A 55 -9.75 23.47 -2.26
N THR A 56 -9.16 23.11 -1.12
CA THR A 56 -9.39 21.80 -0.47
C THR A 56 -10.88 21.59 -0.18
N GLU A 57 -11.62 22.65 0.17
CA GLU A 57 -13.05 22.58 0.44
C GLU A 57 -13.84 22.17 -0.82
N ASP A 58 -13.63 22.86 -1.93
CA ASP A 58 -14.30 22.57 -3.21
C ASP A 58 -13.93 21.19 -3.75
N TYR A 59 -12.65 20.81 -3.61
CA TYR A 59 -12.18 19.48 -4.00
C TYR A 59 -12.86 18.38 -3.17
N ASN A 60 -12.93 18.53 -1.87
CA ASN A 60 -13.62 17.60 -0.98
C ASN A 60 -15.13 17.53 -1.27
N HIS A 61 -15.75 18.65 -1.60
CA HIS A 61 -17.15 18.68 -2.02
C HIS A 61 -17.36 17.85 -3.29
N LYS A 62 -16.49 18.02 -4.29
CA LYS A 62 -16.53 17.22 -5.53
C LYS A 62 -16.30 15.73 -5.28
N CYS A 63 -15.40 15.37 -4.38
CA CYS A 63 -15.19 13.98 -3.99
C CYS A 63 -16.45 13.36 -3.35
N ARG A 64 -17.14 14.11 -2.49
CA ARG A 64 -18.40 13.65 -1.86
C ARG A 64 -19.53 13.49 -2.88
N GLU A 65 -19.66 14.38 -3.85
CA GLU A 65 -20.63 14.25 -4.94
C GLU A 65 -20.31 13.01 -5.80
N ASN A 66 -19.06 12.84 -6.18
CA ASN A 66 -18.64 11.77 -7.09
C ASN A 66 -18.79 10.38 -6.46
N VAL A 67 -18.41 10.20 -5.20
CA VAL A 67 -18.42 8.89 -4.55
C VAL A 67 -19.82 8.32 -4.36
N MET A 68 -20.85 9.18 -4.26
CA MET A 68 -22.24 8.76 -4.09
C MET A 68 -23.00 8.61 -5.41
N LYS A 69 -22.36 8.91 -6.54
CA LYS A 69 -22.97 8.97 -7.87
C LYS A 69 -23.69 7.68 -8.29
N PHE A 70 -23.15 6.53 -7.94
CA PHE A 70 -23.62 5.22 -8.38
C PHE A 70 -24.31 4.40 -7.29
N THR A 71 -24.73 5.04 -6.20
CA THR A 71 -25.36 4.32 -5.07
C THR A 71 -26.71 3.72 -5.43
N ALA A 72 -27.45 4.36 -6.33
CA ALA A 72 -28.76 3.86 -6.80
C ALA A 72 -28.59 2.55 -7.61
N GLU A 73 -27.64 2.54 -8.53
CA GLU A 73 -27.32 1.35 -9.35
C GLU A 73 -26.80 0.21 -8.48
N TRP A 74 -25.94 0.51 -7.50
CA TRP A 74 -25.48 -0.48 -6.54
C TRP A 74 -26.60 -1.05 -5.69
N LYS A 75 -27.56 -0.22 -5.28
CA LYS A 75 -28.75 -0.67 -4.53
C LYS A 75 -29.57 -1.63 -5.38
N GLN A 76 -29.91 -1.23 -6.60
CA GLN A 76 -30.65 -2.06 -7.54
C GLN A 76 -29.96 -3.40 -7.79
N LEU A 77 -28.66 -3.40 -8.12
CA LEU A 77 -27.90 -4.63 -8.34
C LEU A 77 -27.88 -5.54 -7.11
N THR A 78 -27.77 -4.96 -5.91
CA THR A 78 -27.77 -5.72 -4.65
C THR A 78 -29.13 -6.40 -4.42
N GLU A 79 -30.21 -5.73 -4.75
CA GLU A 79 -31.58 -6.26 -4.65
C GLU A 79 -31.80 -7.37 -5.72
N GLU A 80 -31.38 -7.14 -6.95
CA GLU A 80 -31.48 -8.13 -8.03
C GLU A 80 -30.69 -9.42 -7.75
N MET A 81 -29.51 -9.29 -7.12
CA MET A 81 -28.73 -10.45 -6.66
C MET A 81 -29.36 -11.15 -5.45
N GLY A 82 -30.39 -10.59 -4.86
CA GLY A 82 -31.04 -11.12 -3.67
C GLY A 82 -30.14 -11.12 -2.43
N TYR A 83 -29.19 -10.20 -2.34
CA TYR A 83 -28.33 -10.08 -1.15
C TYR A 83 -29.13 -9.55 0.04
N PHE A 84 -29.10 -10.32 1.14
CA PHE A 84 -29.92 -10.05 2.30
C PHE A 84 -29.26 -9.03 3.25
N VAL A 85 -29.39 -7.74 2.93
CA VAL A 85 -28.74 -6.62 3.63
C VAL A 85 -29.71 -5.43 3.72
N ASP A 86 -29.63 -4.67 4.81
CA ASP A 86 -30.36 -3.42 4.99
C ASP A 86 -29.62 -2.30 4.23
N MET A 87 -30.22 -1.87 3.12
CA MET A 87 -29.73 -0.78 2.27
C MET A 87 -30.40 0.57 2.61
N GLU A 88 -31.38 0.59 3.51
CA GLU A 88 -32.08 1.84 3.87
C GLU A 88 -31.36 2.61 4.96
N HIS A 89 -30.62 1.90 5.83
CA HIS A 89 -29.89 2.48 6.95
C HIS A 89 -28.38 2.15 6.86
N PRO A 90 -27.70 2.45 5.74
CA PRO A 90 -26.29 2.14 5.59
C PRO A 90 -25.44 3.03 6.52
N TYR A 91 -24.24 2.59 6.84
CA TYR A 91 -23.22 3.50 7.34
C TYR A 91 -22.42 4.08 6.17
N ILE A 92 -21.95 5.31 6.33
CA ILE A 92 -21.13 6.01 5.33
C ILE A 92 -19.85 6.43 6.03
N THR A 93 -18.69 6.06 5.48
CA THR A 93 -17.43 6.26 6.19
C THR A 93 -17.01 7.71 6.33
N TYR A 94 -17.58 8.66 5.56
CA TYR A 94 -17.35 10.08 5.76
C TYR A 94 -18.31 10.75 6.77
N ASP A 95 -19.30 10.03 7.29
CA ASP A 95 -20.21 10.60 8.28
C ASP A 95 -19.50 10.89 9.62
N ASN A 96 -19.79 12.04 10.21
CA ASN A 96 -19.17 12.47 11.46
C ASN A 96 -19.31 11.42 12.57
N LYS A 97 -20.48 10.80 12.71
CA LYS A 97 -20.71 9.75 13.71
C LYS A 97 -19.81 8.54 13.52
N TYR A 98 -19.56 8.15 12.27
CA TYR A 98 -18.62 7.08 11.94
C TYR A 98 -17.19 7.48 12.30
N ILE A 99 -16.75 8.67 11.87
CA ILE A 99 -15.42 9.21 12.12
C ILE A 99 -15.15 9.38 13.61
N GLU A 100 -16.10 9.95 14.37
CA GLU A 100 -15.98 10.12 15.82
C GLU A 100 -15.83 8.77 16.55
N THR A 101 -16.61 7.77 16.15
CA THR A 101 -16.51 6.43 16.72
C THR A 101 -15.15 5.81 16.43
N LEU A 102 -14.65 5.96 15.20
CA LEU A 102 -13.33 5.46 14.81
C LEU A 102 -12.22 6.16 15.60
N TRP A 103 -12.28 7.47 15.75
CA TRP A 103 -11.32 8.23 16.52
C TRP A 103 -11.33 7.86 18.02
N TRP A 104 -12.53 7.60 18.55
CA TRP A 104 -12.64 7.12 19.92
C TRP A 104 -11.95 5.76 20.10
N LEU A 105 -12.15 4.83 19.17
CA LEU A 105 -11.46 3.52 19.17
C LEU A 105 -9.93 3.67 19.07
N LEU A 106 -9.45 4.51 18.15
CA LEU A 106 -8.02 4.81 18.01
C LEU A 106 -7.43 5.41 19.29
N LYS A 107 -8.19 6.29 19.95
CA LYS A 107 -7.79 6.86 21.25
C LYS A 107 -7.65 5.79 22.33
N GLN A 108 -8.53 4.76 22.35
CA GLN A 108 -8.39 3.65 23.29
C GLN A 108 -7.09 2.86 23.02
N LEU A 109 -6.77 2.61 21.75
CA LEU A 109 -5.52 1.94 21.37
C LEU A 109 -4.29 2.77 21.74
N TYR A 110 -4.33 4.06 21.49
CA TYR A 110 -3.27 5.00 21.88
C TYR A 110 -3.02 4.98 23.40
N ASN A 111 -4.09 5.07 24.20
CA ASN A 111 -4.00 5.05 25.66
C ASN A 111 -3.43 3.74 26.21
N LYS A 112 -3.56 2.63 25.44
CA LYS A 112 -2.95 1.34 25.77
C LYS A 112 -1.52 1.17 25.23
N GLY A 113 -0.93 2.19 24.61
CA GLY A 113 0.40 2.14 24.01
C GLY A 113 0.49 1.27 22.75
N MET A 114 -0.67 0.88 22.17
CA MET A 114 -0.74 0.03 20.96
C MET A 114 -0.67 0.84 19.66
N LEU A 115 -0.91 2.14 19.73
CA LEU A 115 -0.78 3.06 18.60
C LEU A 115 0.40 4.00 18.86
N TYR A 116 1.39 3.98 18.01
CA TYR A 116 2.61 4.77 18.13
C TYR A 116 3.10 5.25 16.76
N LYS A 117 3.94 6.26 16.75
CA LYS A 117 4.57 6.78 15.53
C LYS A 117 5.81 5.97 15.20
N GLY A 118 5.89 5.44 14.00
CA GLY A 118 6.99 4.58 13.56
C GLY A 118 7.30 4.75 12.08
N TYR A 119 8.26 3.95 11.61
CA TYR A 119 8.67 3.89 10.20
C TYR A 119 8.35 2.52 9.63
N THR A 120 7.96 2.48 8.36
CA THR A 120 7.80 1.25 7.59
C THR A 120 8.24 1.48 6.16
N ILE A 121 8.63 0.40 5.49
CA ILE A 121 8.89 0.42 4.04
C ILE A 121 7.57 0.11 3.35
N GLN A 122 7.23 0.94 2.39
CA GLN A 122 6.01 0.81 1.60
C GLN A 122 6.30 1.10 0.13
N PRO A 123 5.76 0.31 -0.82
CA PRO A 123 5.78 0.65 -2.23
C PRO A 123 5.12 2.00 -2.47
N TYR A 124 5.72 2.80 -3.34
CA TYR A 124 5.25 4.14 -3.66
C TYR A 124 5.04 4.29 -5.16
N SER A 125 3.90 4.84 -5.55
CA SER A 125 3.61 5.16 -6.95
C SER A 125 3.85 6.64 -7.22
N PRO A 126 4.88 7.01 -8.00
CA PRO A 126 5.08 8.40 -8.39
C PRO A 126 3.93 8.95 -9.25
N GLY A 127 3.30 8.09 -10.05
CA GLY A 127 2.17 8.46 -10.91
C GLY A 127 0.91 8.82 -10.13
N ALA A 128 0.63 8.10 -9.04
CA ALA A 128 -0.50 8.39 -8.15
C ALA A 128 -0.12 9.33 -6.99
N GLY A 129 1.19 9.59 -6.77
CA GLY A 129 1.69 10.46 -5.71
C GLY A 129 1.46 9.93 -4.29
N THR A 130 1.36 8.60 -4.12
CA THR A 130 1.04 7.98 -2.83
C THR A 130 1.67 6.59 -2.67
N GLY A 131 1.73 6.12 -1.41
CA GLY A 131 2.04 4.73 -1.09
C GLY A 131 0.93 3.79 -1.54
N LEU A 132 1.30 2.55 -1.85
CA LEU A 132 0.39 1.50 -2.29
C LEU A 132 0.22 0.43 -1.21
N SER A 133 -1.02 -0.01 -1.02
CA SER A 133 -1.33 -1.14 -0.16
C SER A 133 -0.99 -2.48 -0.83
N SER A 134 -0.85 -3.54 -0.04
CA SER A 134 -0.68 -4.90 -0.58
C SER A 134 -1.86 -5.34 -1.45
N HIS A 135 -3.06 -4.84 -1.18
CA HIS A 135 -4.25 -5.12 -1.99
C HIS A 135 -4.13 -4.50 -3.39
N GLU A 136 -3.70 -3.26 -3.49
CA GLU A 136 -3.48 -2.56 -4.76
C GLU A 136 -2.39 -3.22 -5.60
N LEU A 137 -1.35 -3.76 -4.97
CA LEU A 137 -0.27 -4.50 -5.63
C LEU A 137 -0.68 -5.91 -6.08
N ASN A 138 -1.82 -6.41 -5.64
CA ASN A 138 -2.31 -7.75 -5.97
C ASN A 138 -3.48 -7.74 -6.97
N GLN A 139 -3.73 -6.61 -7.63
CA GLN A 139 -4.76 -6.52 -8.65
C GLN A 139 -4.29 -7.16 -9.96
N PRO A 140 -5.19 -7.75 -10.76
CA PRO A 140 -4.85 -8.28 -12.08
C PRO A 140 -4.19 -7.21 -12.97
N GLY A 141 -3.07 -7.54 -13.59
CA GLY A 141 -2.35 -6.62 -14.49
C GLY A 141 -1.46 -5.57 -13.81
N CYS A 142 -1.27 -5.64 -12.48
CA CYS A 142 -0.32 -4.76 -11.77
C CYS A 142 1.12 -4.99 -12.18
N TYR A 143 1.47 -6.22 -12.49
CA TYR A 143 2.82 -6.61 -12.86
C TYR A 143 2.94 -6.75 -14.38
N ARG A 144 4.03 -6.24 -14.92
CA ARG A 144 4.36 -6.34 -16.36
C ARG A 144 5.85 -6.57 -16.50
N ASP A 145 6.22 -7.37 -17.48
CA ASP A 145 7.62 -7.53 -17.85
C ASP A 145 8.13 -6.22 -18.46
N VAL A 146 9.22 -5.72 -17.91
CA VAL A 146 9.91 -4.53 -18.42
C VAL A 146 11.37 -4.83 -18.62
N LYS A 147 11.99 -4.20 -19.63
CA LYS A 147 13.43 -4.25 -19.85
C LYS A 147 14.09 -3.16 -19.01
N ASP A 148 14.92 -3.56 -18.07
CA ASP A 148 15.61 -2.63 -17.18
C ASP A 148 17.10 -2.93 -17.08
N THR A 149 17.87 -1.97 -16.58
CA THR A 149 19.31 -2.11 -16.39
C THR A 149 19.60 -2.70 -15.01
N THR A 150 20.32 -3.80 -14.99
CA THR A 150 20.84 -4.41 -13.77
C THR A 150 22.36 -4.22 -13.70
N VAL A 151 22.91 -4.24 -12.50
CA VAL A 151 24.35 -4.10 -12.25
C VAL A 151 24.82 -5.22 -11.34
N THR A 152 25.94 -5.83 -11.71
CA THR A 152 26.73 -6.70 -10.84
C THR A 152 27.93 -5.89 -10.34
N ALA A 153 27.89 -5.51 -9.07
CA ALA A 153 28.93 -4.71 -8.44
C ALA A 153 29.97 -5.58 -7.74
N GLN A 154 31.24 -5.20 -7.87
CA GLN A 154 32.36 -5.83 -7.18
C GLN A 154 32.81 -4.95 -6.02
N PHE A 155 32.85 -5.53 -4.83
CA PHE A 155 33.28 -4.86 -3.60
C PHE A 155 34.63 -5.44 -3.20
N ALA A 156 35.71 -4.69 -3.41
CA ALA A 156 37.06 -5.13 -3.11
C ALA A 156 37.24 -5.40 -1.59
N ILE A 157 37.86 -6.50 -1.28
CA ILE A 157 38.24 -6.84 0.09
C ILE A 157 39.67 -6.33 0.33
N PRO A 158 39.92 -5.54 1.40
CA PRO A 158 41.27 -5.09 1.74
C PRO A 158 42.25 -6.28 1.90
N SER A 159 43.45 -6.16 1.38
CA SER A 159 44.43 -7.27 1.34
C SER A 159 44.75 -7.86 2.71
N ALA A 160 44.76 -7.03 3.78
CA ALA A 160 45.00 -7.49 5.13
C ALA A 160 43.86 -8.39 5.64
N ASP A 161 42.63 -7.98 5.38
CA ASP A 161 41.40 -8.71 5.80
C ASP A 161 41.27 -10.02 4.99
N TRP A 162 41.61 -9.97 3.70
CA TRP A 162 41.58 -11.15 2.85
C TRP A 162 42.55 -12.23 3.31
N LYS A 163 43.78 -11.86 3.65
CA LYS A 163 44.76 -12.84 4.19
C LYS A 163 44.17 -13.60 5.37
N THR A 164 43.60 -12.85 6.33
CA THR A 164 43.00 -13.43 7.52
C THR A 164 41.82 -14.36 7.20
N LEU A 165 40.97 -13.94 6.26
CA LEU A 165 39.82 -14.73 5.83
C LEU A 165 40.24 -15.99 5.09
N ALA A 166 41.19 -15.89 4.15
CA ALA A 166 41.68 -16.98 3.36
C ALA A 166 42.40 -18.06 4.21
N GLU A 167 43.19 -17.63 5.22
CA GLU A 167 43.84 -18.54 6.16
C GLU A 167 42.80 -19.27 7.03
N LYS A 168 41.78 -18.55 7.55
CA LYS A 168 40.70 -19.18 8.31
C LYS A 168 39.86 -20.13 7.48
N ALA A 169 39.59 -19.81 6.22
CA ALA A 169 38.88 -20.65 5.27
C ALA A 169 39.73 -21.76 4.65
N LYS A 170 41.05 -21.81 4.94
CA LYS A 170 42.02 -22.77 4.40
C LYS A 170 42.06 -22.79 2.88
N LEU A 171 41.90 -21.60 2.24
CA LEU A 171 41.95 -21.51 0.78
C LEU A 171 43.35 -21.72 0.25
N PRO A 172 43.55 -22.37 -0.94
CA PRO A 172 44.83 -22.50 -1.58
C PRO A 172 45.43 -21.11 -1.90
N LYS A 173 46.74 -20.93 -1.70
CA LYS A 173 47.43 -19.65 -1.92
C LYS A 173 47.36 -19.16 -3.37
N GLU A 174 47.21 -20.07 -4.30
CA GLU A 174 47.07 -19.80 -5.74
C GLU A 174 45.78 -19.06 -6.07
N THR A 175 44.80 -19.17 -5.23
CA THR A 175 43.49 -18.48 -5.38
C THR A 175 43.46 -17.07 -4.77
N TRP A 176 44.56 -16.62 -4.13
CA TRP A 176 44.65 -15.35 -3.43
C TRP A 176 44.92 -14.16 -4.37
N GLY A 177 44.12 -14.02 -5.42
CA GLY A 177 44.22 -12.91 -6.36
C GLY A 177 43.73 -11.56 -5.79
N LYS A 178 42.86 -10.88 -6.50
CA LYS A 178 42.18 -9.67 -6.04
C LYS A 178 40.74 -10.04 -5.60
N PRO A 179 40.56 -10.41 -4.34
CA PRO A 179 39.27 -10.89 -3.87
C PRO A 179 38.26 -9.77 -3.83
N CYS A 180 37.05 -10.07 -4.20
CA CYS A 180 35.93 -9.15 -4.08
C CYS A 180 34.64 -9.93 -3.74
N PHE A 181 33.78 -9.30 -3.01
CA PHE A 181 32.40 -9.75 -2.95
C PHE A 181 31.67 -9.26 -4.19
N VAL A 182 30.81 -10.10 -4.73
CA VAL A 182 29.98 -9.78 -5.89
C VAL A 182 28.53 -9.71 -5.44
N ALA A 183 27.86 -8.61 -5.78
CA ALA A 183 26.43 -8.44 -5.50
C ALA A 183 25.70 -7.94 -6.74
N TRP A 184 24.63 -8.61 -7.08
CA TRP A 184 23.76 -8.21 -8.17
C TRP A 184 22.58 -7.37 -7.66
N THR A 185 22.23 -6.32 -8.41
CA THR A 185 21.10 -5.44 -8.07
C THR A 185 20.33 -5.02 -9.31
N THR A 186 19.00 -4.90 -9.17
CA THR A 186 18.11 -4.29 -10.14
C THR A 186 17.91 -2.78 -9.89
N THR A 187 18.49 -2.25 -8.80
CA THR A 187 18.37 -0.84 -8.40
C THR A 187 19.75 -0.19 -8.24
N PRO A 188 20.51 -0.03 -9.33
CA PRO A 188 21.92 0.42 -9.27
C PRO A 188 22.10 1.82 -8.66
N TRP A 189 21.08 2.67 -8.71
CA TRP A 189 21.09 4.01 -8.10
C TRP A 189 21.17 4.00 -6.56
N THR A 190 20.94 2.86 -5.91
CA THR A 190 21.09 2.72 -4.46
C THR A 190 22.52 2.43 -4.03
N LEU A 191 23.42 2.01 -4.94
CA LEU A 191 24.81 1.64 -4.64
C LEU A 191 25.62 2.77 -3.98
N PRO A 192 25.48 4.07 -4.36
CA PRO A 192 26.22 5.15 -3.69
C PRO A 192 25.95 5.27 -2.20
N SER A 193 24.80 4.81 -1.72
CA SER A 193 24.41 4.84 -0.31
C SER A 193 24.63 3.48 0.39
N ASN A 194 25.23 2.52 -0.27
CA ASN A 194 25.47 1.20 0.31
C ASN A 194 26.56 1.27 1.39
N VAL A 195 26.26 0.79 2.58
CA VAL A 195 27.20 0.84 3.73
C VAL A 195 27.68 -0.55 4.16
N ALA A 196 27.01 -1.61 3.75
CA ALA A 196 27.37 -2.98 4.12
C ALA A 196 26.78 -4.00 3.15
N LEU A 197 27.40 -5.17 3.11
CA LEU A 197 26.87 -6.38 2.48
C LEU A 197 26.37 -7.32 3.58
N CYS A 198 25.18 -7.87 3.38
CA CYS A 198 24.61 -8.86 4.29
C CYS A 198 24.76 -10.25 3.69
N VAL A 199 25.33 -11.18 4.44
CA VAL A 199 25.55 -12.56 4.03
C VAL A 199 24.84 -13.54 4.95
N GLY A 200 24.46 -14.68 4.43
CA GLY A 200 23.85 -15.76 5.22
C GLY A 200 24.95 -16.61 5.87
N PRO A 201 24.97 -16.77 7.20
CA PRO A 201 26.05 -17.52 7.89
C PRO A 201 26.06 -19.03 7.59
N LYS A 202 25.04 -19.54 6.93
CA LYS A 202 24.87 -20.95 6.54
C LYS A 202 24.85 -21.17 5.02
N ILE A 203 25.15 -20.11 4.25
CA ILE A 203 25.17 -20.14 2.78
C ILE A 203 26.62 -20.18 2.34
N GLU A 204 26.97 -21.13 1.48
CA GLU A 204 28.26 -21.14 0.79
C GLU A 204 28.19 -20.17 -0.38
N TYR A 205 29.24 -19.38 -0.54
CA TYR A 205 29.43 -18.42 -1.62
C TYR A 205 30.69 -18.77 -2.39
N ASP A 206 30.57 -18.90 -3.70
CA ASP A 206 31.66 -19.21 -4.61
C ASP A 206 32.43 -17.95 -5.07
#